data_3e4d87f80ab883c0ad45595725da1a67
#
_entry.id   3e4d87f80ab883c0ad45595725da1a67
#
_cell.length_a   1.000
_cell.length_b   1.000
_cell.length_c   1.000
_cell.angle_alpha   90.00
_cell.angle_beta   90.00
_cell.angle_gamma   90.00
#
_symmetry.space_group_name_H-M   'P 1'
#
loop_
_entity.id
_entity.type
_entity.pdbx_description
1 polymer ?
#
loop_
_entity_poly.entity_id
_entity_poly.type
_entity_poly.pdbx_seq_one_letter_code
_entity_poly.pdbx_strand_id
1 'polypeptide(L)'
;MTENNVDPYEVVKKRYESTVDSFVLSDLFQPTLESNRELIDDVKNNKLVIYTAFTGNYDELKEPEFIDENCDYVCFTENPDLESDTWEIVQMEKSTLDDNRKAKQYKLFANRYFSNYKYSFWLDGTFKIVGSIREYIYKYAKSKMLAVVHPERDCIYDEAVMSMPFPR
;
A
#
# COMPACT_ATOMS: atom_id res chain seq x y z
N MET A 1 -32.36 -21.48 26.31
CA MET A 1 -31.29 -20.47 26.46
C MET A 1 -30.95 -20.01 25.07
N THR A 2 -31.48 -18.87 24.69
CA THR A 2 -31.22 -18.27 23.35
C THR A 2 -29.85 -17.61 23.40
N GLU A 3 -28.88 -18.18 22.74
CA GLU A 3 -27.62 -17.49 22.47
C GLU A 3 -27.94 -16.21 21.70
N ASN A 4 -27.65 -15.07 22.30
CA ASN A 4 -27.68 -13.78 21.64
C ASN A 4 -26.59 -13.78 20.56
N ASN A 5 -26.99 -14.15 19.35
CA ASN A 5 -26.14 -14.02 18.17
C ASN A 5 -26.07 -12.53 17.83
N VAL A 6 -25.19 -11.81 18.52
CA VAL A 6 -24.94 -10.40 18.23
C VAL A 6 -24.13 -10.35 16.94
N ASP A 7 -24.66 -9.72 15.92
CA ASP A 7 -23.95 -9.52 14.64
C ASP A 7 -22.61 -8.82 14.92
N PRO A 8 -21.48 -9.47 14.55
CA PRO A 8 -20.15 -8.86 14.72
C PRO A 8 -20.04 -7.46 14.09
N TYR A 9 -20.73 -7.24 12.98
CA TYR A 9 -20.79 -5.94 12.31
C TYR A 9 -21.39 -4.85 13.20
N GLU A 10 -22.52 -5.13 13.84
CA GLU A 10 -23.18 -4.17 14.74
C GLU A 10 -22.33 -3.85 15.99
N VAL A 11 -21.55 -4.81 16.49
CA VAL A 11 -20.62 -4.58 17.59
C VAL A 11 -19.49 -3.64 17.18
N VAL A 12 -18.91 -3.88 16.02
CA VAL A 12 -17.82 -3.06 15.48
C VAL A 12 -18.33 -1.66 15.16
N LYS A 13 -19.46 -1.55 14.47
CA LYS A 13 -20.10 -0.28 14.12
C LYS A 13 -20.41 0.58 15.34
N LYS A 14 -20.99 -0.02 16.36
CA LYS A 14 -21.35 0.69 17.61
C LYS A 14 -20.13 1.19 18.37
N ARG A 15 -19.01 0.43 18.30
CA ARG A 15 -17.74 0.83 18.90
C ARG A 15 -17.08 1.98 18.12
N TYR A 16 -17.21 1.95 16.81
CA TYR A 16 -16.74 3.00 15.92
C TYR A 16 -17.51 4.32 16.13
N GLU A 17 -18.83 4.28 16.09
CA GLU A 17 -19.69 5.44 16.33
C GLU A 17 -19.39 6.11 17.68
N SER A 18 -19.11 5.33 18.73
CA SER A 18 -18.72 5.88 20.05
C SER A 18 -17.33 6.51 20.08
N THR A 19 -16.46 6.19 19.12
CA THR A 19 -15.08 6.69 19.05
C THR A 19 -14.97 7.93 18.16
N VAL A 20 -15.81 8.03 17.12
CA VAL A 20 -15.77 9.13 16.14
C VAL A 20 -16.28 10.44 16.76
N ASP A 21 -17.22 10.41 17.68
CA ASP A 21 -17.71 11.60 18.39
C ASP A 21 -16.65 12.29 19.26
N SER A 22 -15.49 11.67 19.48
CA SER A 22 -14.40 12.21 20.29
C SER A 22 -13.16 12.65 19.50
N PHE A 23 -13.09 12.40 18.19
CA PHE A 23 -11.89 12.69 17.40
C PHE A 23 -12.23 13.39 16.08
N VAL A 24 -12.12 14.71 16.06
CA VAL A 24 -11.97 15.45 14.80
C VAL A 24 -10.52 15.27 14.34
N LEU A 25 -10.28 14.28 13.49
CA LEU A 25 -8.97 13.95 12.92
C LEU A 25 -8.33 15.09 12.10
N SER A 26 -9.10 16.14 11.76
CA SER A 26 -8.63 17.27 10.96
C SER A 26 -7.61 18.15 11.67
N ASP A 27 -7.61 18.23 13.00
CA ASP A 27 -6.73 19.15 13.74
C ASP A 27 -5.41 18.53 14.21
N LEU A 28 -5.32 17.21 14.22
CA LEU A 28 -4.10 16.49 14.65
C LEU A 28 -3.04 16.30 13.54
N PHE A 29 -3.41 16.48 12.27
CA PHE A 29 -2.55 16.24 11.12
C PHE A 29 -2.54 17.41 10.13
N GLN A 30 -2.38 18.64 10.62
CA GLN A 30 -1.85 19.71 9.79
C GLN A 30 -0.31 19.78 9.99
N PRO A 31 0.48 19.07 9.16
CA PRO A 31 1.91 19.38 9.13
C PRO A 31 2.04 20.82 8.69
N THR A 32 2.88 21.58 9.37
CA THR A 32 3.19 22.95 8.96
C THR A 32 3.72 22.91 7.54
N LEU A 33 3.46 23.93 6.74
CA LEU A 33 3.99 24.09 5.37
C LEU A 33 5.52 23.87 5.30
N GLU A 34 6.24 24.14 6.36
CA GLU A 34 7.68 23.92 6.51
C GLU A 34 8.03 22.43 6.55
N SER A 35 7.33 21.63 7.35
CA SER A 35 7.61 20.18 7.45
C SER A 35 7.36 19.44 6.12
N ASN A 36 6.44 19.96 5.30
CA ASN A 36 6.18 19.40 3.98
C ASN A 36 7.29 19.75 2.97
N ARG A 37 7.89 20.95 3.07
CA ARG A 37 9.01 21.32 2.19
C ARG A 37 10.23 20.46 2.44
N GLU A 38 10.62 20.27 3.70
CA GLU A 38 11.75 19.42 4.06
C GLU A 38 11.54 17.98 3.54
N LEU A 39 10.34 17.43 3.72
CA LEU A 39 10.03 16.09 3.22
C LEU A 39 10.09 16.02 1.68
N ILE A 40 9.52 17.02 1.01
CA ILE A 40 9.52 17.07 -0.47
C ILE A 40 10.96 17.21 -1.00
N ASP A 41 11.76 18.07 -0.42
CA ASP A 41 13.14 18.27 -0.81
C ASP A 41 13.99 17.03 -0.53
N ASP A 42 13.71 16.35 0.59
CA ASP A 42 14.37 15.10 0.91
C ASP A 42 13.99 13.99 -0.07
N VAL A 43 12.72 13.85 -0.46
CA VAL A 43 12.30 12.89 -1.49
C VAL A 43 12.90 13.23 -2.85
N LYS A 44 13.01 14.52 -3.21
CA LYS A 44 13.65 14.95 -4.46
C LYS A 44 15.11 14.54 -4.54
N ASN A 45 15.83 14.66 -3.45
CA ASN A 45 17.26 14.40 -3.37
C ASN A 45 17.64 12.93 -3.19
N ASN A 46 16.66 12.06 -2.94
CA ASN A 46 16.92 10.64 -2.74
C ASN A 46 16.28 9.79 -3.84
N LYS A 47 16.93 8.67 -4.16
CA LYS A 47 16.37 7.68 -5.07
C LYS A 47 15.16 6.99 -4.44
N LEU A 48 14.09 6.82 -5.23
CA LEU A 48 12.86 6.15 -4.84
C LEU A 48 12.82 4.76 -5.48
N VAL A 49 12.38 3.74 -4.74
CA VAL A 49 12.01 2.46 -5.33
C VAL A 49 10.49 2.34 -5.40
N ILE A 50 9.96 2.05 -6.58
CA ILE A 50 8.56 1.73 -6.84
C ILE A 50 8.51 0.22 -7.02
N TYR A 51 7.68 -0.48 -6.24
CA TYR A 51 7.72 -1.93 -6.27
C TYR A 51 6.34 -2.55 -6.14
N THR A 52 6.23 -3.76 -6.68
CA THR A 52 5.04 -4.59 -6.66
C THR A 52 5.42 -6.05 -6.42
N ALA A 53 4.44 -6.90 -6.16
CA ALA A 53 4.65 -8.33 -6.01
C ALA A 53 3.48 -9.12 -6.59
N PHE A 54 3.78 -10.09 -7.44
CA PHE A 54 2.82 -10.98 -8.08
C PHE A 54 3.04 -12.42 -7.63
N THR A 55 2.00 -13.03 -7.10
CA THR A 55 1.97 -14.45 -6.74
C THR A 55 0.84 -15.12 -7.53
N GLY A 56 1.09 -16.32 -8.00
CA GLY A 56 0.12 -17.04 -8.85
C GLY A 56 -0.06 -16.37 -10.23
N ASN A 57 -1.16 -16.70 -10.90
CA ASN A 57 -1.47 -16.20 -12.25
C ASN A 57 -2.67 -15.23 -12.22
N TYR A 58 -2.84 -14.47 -11.14
CA TYR A 58 -4.03 -13.64 -10.97
C TYR A 58 -3.95 -12.30 -11.68
N ASP A 59 -2.77 -11.71 -11.78
CA ASP A 59 -2.56 -10.38 -12.34
C ASP A 59 -1.48 -10.39 -13.41
N GLU A 60 -1.57 -9.47 -14.36
CA GLU A 60 -0.54 -9.18 -15.34
C GLU A 60 0.26 -7.95 -14.92
N LEU A 61 1.58 -8.04 -15.03
CA LEU A 61 2.44 -6.87 -14.84
C LEU A 61 2.15 -5.82 -15.92
N LYS A 62 1.83 -4.62 -15.50
CA LYS A 62 1.53 -3.51 -16.41
C LYS A 62 2.75 -2.62 -16.54
N GLU A 63 3.21 -2.42 -17.77
CA GLU A 63 4.24 -1.45 -18.05
C GLU A 63 3.74 -0.03 -17.72
N PRO A 64 4.57 0.81 -17.07
CA PRO A 64 4.24 2.19 -16.80
C PRO A 64 4.16 2.99 -18.10
N GLU A 65 3.16 3.87 -18.21
CA GLU A 65 3.09 4.88 -19.28
C GLU A 65 4.00 6.08 -19.01
N PHE A 66 4.36 6.27 -17.75
CA PHE A 66 5.25 7.35 -17.32
C PHE A 66 6.35 6.78 -16.43
N ILE A 67 7.58 7.10 -16.73
CA ILE A 67 8.76 6.68 -15.98
C ILE A 67 9.38 7.91 -15.33
N ASP A 68 9.40 7.91 -13.99
CA ASP A 68 10.04 8.97 -13.22
C ASP A 68 11.58 8.85 -13.27
N GLU A 69 12.26 9.97 -13.40
CA GLU A 69 13.70 10.04 -13.21
C GLU A 69 14.07 9.73 -11.76
N ASN A 70 15.25 9.13 -11.57
CA ASN A 70 15.76 8.77 -10.23
C ASN A 70 14.82 7.83 -9.45
N CYS A 71 14.12 6.93 -10.17
CA CYS A 71 13.31 5.85 -9.62
C CYS A 71 13.77 4.51 -10.16
N ASP A 72 13.76 3.49 -9.30
CA ASP A 72 13.87 2.10 -9.71
C ASP A 72 12.49 1.44 -9.62
N TYR A 73 12.24 0.53 -10.54
CA TYR A 73 11.00 -0.22 -10.63
C TYR A 73 11.31 -1.69 -10.40
N VAL A 74 10.74 -2.29 -9.35
CA VAL A 74 11.03 -3.68 -8.97
C VAL A 74 9.75 -4.49 -8.88
N CYS A 75 9.74 -5.63 -9.54
CA CYS A 75 8.63 -6.58 -9.49
C CYS A 75 9.09 -7.91 -8.91
N PHE A 76 8.57 -8.28 -7.76
CA PHE A 76 8.76 -9.61 -7.18
C PHE A 76 7.74 -10.58 -7.78
N THR A 77 8.20 -11.74 -8.26
CA THR A 77 7.33 -12.74 -8.87
C THR A 77 7.82 -14.16 -8.64
N GLU A 78 6.91 -15.12 -8.74
CA GLU A 78 7.24 -16.55 -8.81
C GLU A 78 7.32 -17.04 -10.26
N ASN A 79 6.88 -16.24 -11.24
CA ASN A 79 6.94 -16.60 -12.64
C ASN A 79 8.37 -16.38 -13.18
N PRO A 80 9.10 -17.45 -13.53
CA PRO A 80 10.46 -17.33 -14.02
C PRO A 80 10.53 -16.77 -15.45
N ASP A 81 9.41 -16.80 -16.18
CA ASP A 81 9.33 -16.39 -17.58
C ASP A 81 8.76 -14.96 -17.72
N LEU A 82 8.53 -14.26 -16.60
CA LEU A 82 8.07 -12.87 -16.63
C LEU A 82 9.21 -11.97 -17.10
N GLU A 83 8.97 -11.21 -18.14
CA GLU A 83 9.87 -10.20 -18.68
C GLU A 83 9.20 -8.83 -18.63
N SER A 84 10.00 -7.77 -18.58
CA SER A 84 9.54 -6.39 -18.60
C SER A 84 10.66 -5.50 -19.17
N ASP A 85 10.25 -4.45 -19.87
CA ASP A 85 11.17 -3.43 -20.38
C ASP A 85 11.56 -2.40 -19.29
N THR A 86 10.70 -2.23 -18.27
CA THR A 86 10.90 -1.20 -17.23
C THR A 86 11.17 -1.81 -15.85
N TRP A 87 10.49 -2.90 -15.50
CA TRP A 87 10.58 -3.50 -14.19
C TRP A 87 11.77 -4.46 -14.08
N GLU A 88 12.62 -4.27 -13.09
CA GLU A 88 13.56 -5.27 -12.65
C GLU A 88 12.77 -6.45 -12.05
N ILE A 89 12.86 -7.60 -12.70
CA ILE A 89 12.16 -8.82 -12.26
C ILE A 89 13.02 -9.57 -11.26
N VAL A 90 12.48 -9.68 -10.03
CA VAL A 90 13.15 -10.38 -8.92
C VAL A 90 12.35 -11.62 -8.54
N GLN A 91 13.00 -12.78 -8.59
CA GLN A 91 12.37 -14.04 -8.19
C GLN A 91 12.12 -14.07 -6.69
N MET A 92 10.89 -14.42 -6.31
CA MET A 92 10.51 -14.56 -4.92
C MET A 92 11.24 -15.73 -4.25
N GLU A 93 11.56 -15.55 -2.97
CA GLU A 93 12.07 -16.63 -2.14
C GLU A 93 11.01 -17.72 -1.95
N LYS A 94 11.47 -18.98 -1.88
CA LYS A 94 10.57 -20.10 -1.55
C LYS A 94 9.98 -19.91 -0.18
N SER A 95 8.66 -20.02 -0.08
CA SER A 95 7.91 -19.82 1.14
C SER A 95 6.82 -20.88 1.29
N THR A 96 6.47 -21.20 2.52
CA THR A 96 5.31 -22.06 2.84
C THR A 96 4.02 -21.25 3.02
N LEU A 97 4.08 -19.94 2.86
CA LEU A 97 2.92 -19.06 2.92
C LEU A 97 2.04 -19.25 1.68
N ASP A 98 0.74 -19.06 1.85
CA ASP A 98 -0.17 -18.92 0.71
C ASP A 98 0.16 -17.66 -0.12
N ASP A 99 -0.32 -17.63 -1.35
CA ASP A 99 0.00 -16.59 -2.32
C ASP A 99 -0.29 -15.18 -1.81
N ASN A 100 -1.44 -14.99 -1.16
CA ASN A 100 -1.84 -13.68 -0.61
C ASN A 100 -0.88 -13.22 0.50
N ARG A 101 -0.54 -14.09 1.45
CA ARG A 101 0.39 -13.77 2.54
C ARG A 101 1.80 -13.56 2.02
N LYS A 102 2.19 -14.30 1.00
CA LYS A 102 3.49 -14.16 0.35
C LYS A 102 3.65 -12.76 -0.29
N ALA A 103 2.68 -12.32 -1.11
CA ALA A 103 2.68 -10.98 -1.67
C ALA A 103 2.69 -9.89 -0.58
N LYS A 104 1.88 -10.06 0.46
CA LYS A 104 1.84 -9.13 1.61
C LYS A 104 3.14 -9.07 2.40
N GLN A 105 3.94 -10.14 2.42
CA GLN A 105 5.26 -10.13 3.04
C GLN A 105 6.17 -9.09 2.36
N TYR A 106 6.19 -9.03 1.03
CA TYR A 106 6.96 -8.02 0.29
C TYR A 106 6.44 -6.61 0.53
N LYS A 107 5.13 -6.42 0.57
CA LYS A 107 4.48 -5.14 0.89
C LYS A 107 4.87 -4.63 2.28
N LEU A 108 4.79 -5.49 3.30
CA LEU A 108 4.97 -5.08 4.70
C LEU A 108 6.43 -4.98 5.14
N PHE A 109 7.32 -5.74 4.53
CA PHE A 109 8.72 -5.80 4.91
C PHE A 109 9.66 -5.20 3.87
N ALA A 110 9.22 -4.15 3.19
CA ALA A 110 10.00 -3.42 2.18
C ALA A 110 11.43 -3.07 2.65
N ASN A 111 11.59 -2.72 3.93
CA ASN A 111 12.87 -2.39 4.51
C ASN A 111 13.89 -3.54 4.50
N ARG A 112 13.46 -4.78 4.35
CA ARG A 112 14.36 -5.94 4.22
C ARG A 112 14.96 -6.04 2.83
N TYR A 113 14.19 -5.64 1.82
CA TYR A 113 14.57 -5.76 0.40
C TYR A 113 15.23 -4.47 -0.10
N PHE A 114 14.86 -3.33 0.47
CA PHE A 114 15.24 -1.99 0.01
C PHE A 114 15.97 -1.18 1.10
N SER A 115 16.88 -1.83 1.84
CA SER A 115 17.62 -1.19 2.94
C SER A 115 18.51 -0.01 2.50
N ASN A 116 18.88 0.05 1.23
CA ASN A 116 19.67 1.12 0.61
C ASN A 116 18.81 2.27 0.04
N TYR A 117 17.48 2.14 0.08
CA TYR A 117 16.56 3.19 -0.32
C TYR A 117 16.00 3.89 0.91
N LYS A 118 15.92 5.21 0.85
CA LYS A 118 15.28 6.00 1.90
C LYS A 118 13.77 5.97 1.80
N TYR A 119 13.26 5.84 0.57
CA TYR A 119 11.84 5.82 0.25
C TYR A 119 11.47 4.66 -0.63
N SER A 120 10.34 4.06 -0.34
CA SER A 120 9.74 3.01 -1.16
C SER A 120 8.25 3.29 -1.39
N PHE A 121 7.76 2.98 -2.58
CA PHE A 121 6.37 3.14 -2.98
C PHE A 121 5.81 1.79 -3.42
N TRP A 122 4.86 1.28 -2.65
CA TRP A 122 4.14 0.06 -3.00
C TRP A 122 3.04 0.36 -4.01
N LEU A 123 2.95 -0.46 -5.05
CA LEU A 123 1.87 -0.46 -6.02
C LEU A 123 1.21 -1.85 -6.03
N ASP A 124 -0.10 -1.91 -5.82
CA ASP A 124 -0.82 -3.18 -5.99
C ASP A 124 -0.87 -3.56 -7.47
N GLY A 125 -0.79 -4.86 -7.79
CA GLY A 125 -0.66 -5.37 -9.17
C GLY A 125 -1.77 -4.97 -10.14
N THR A 126 -2.93 -4.62 -9.62
CA THR A 126 -4.06 -4.15 -10.42
C THR A 126 -3.89 -2.73 -10.97
N PHE A 127 -2.97 -1.94 -10.42
CA PHE A 127 -2.74 -0.56 -10.83
C PHE A 127 -1.78 -0.45 -12.01
N LYS A 128 -1.97 0.59 -12.81
CA LYS A 128 -1.05 1.00 -13.86
C LYS A 128 -0.56 2.43 -13.58
N ILE A 129 0.72 2.66 -13.75
CA ILE A 129 1.31 4.01 -13.60
C ILE A 129 1.04 4.78 -14.89
N VAL A 130 0.23 5.84 -14.79
CA VAL A 130 -0.15 6.71 -15.90
C VAL A 130 0.39 8.14 -15.77
N GLY A 131 1.13 8.41 -14.69
CA GLY A 131 1.72 9.72 -14.42
C GLY A 131 2.82 9.62 -13.39
N SER A 132 3.43 10.75 -13.06
CA SER A 132 4.55 10.79 -12.13
C SER A 132 4.15 10.42 -10.70
N ILE A 133 4.77 9.38 -10.17
CA ILE A 133 4.65 8.99 -8.76
C ILE A 133 5.32 10.02 -7.86
N ARG A 134 6.42 10.62 -8.31
CA ARG A 134 7.10 11.69 -7.56
C ARG A 134 6.22 12.92 -7.41
N GLU A 135 5.57 13.38 -8.47
CA GLU A 135 4.63 14.50 -8.39
C GLU A 135 3.44 14.18 -7.49
N TYR A 136 2.94 12.94 -7.55
CA TYR A 136 1.90 12.47 -6.64
C TYR A 136 2.36 12.57 -5.16
N ILE A 137 3.57 12.10 -4.86
CA ILE A 137 4.15 12.21 -3.52
C ILE A 137 4.28 13.68 -3.11
N TYR A 138 4.81 14.57 -3.97
CA TYR A 138 5.00 15.99 -3.66
C TYR A 138 3.67 16.69 -3.36
N LYS A 139 2.61 16.29 -4.06
CA LYS A 139 1.29 16.89 -3.88
C LYS A 139 0.58 16.43 -2.61
N TYR A 140 0.74 15.18 -2.24
CA TYR A 140 -0.07 14.54 -1.20
C TYR A 140 0.68 14.13 0.07
N ALA A 141 2.01 14.06 0.04
CA ALA A 141 2.78 13.66 1.22
C ALA A 141 2.70 14.72 2.32
N LYS A 142 2.06 14.35 3.42
CA LYS A 142 1.95 15.17 4.64
C LYS A 142 2.75 14.59 5.80
N SER A 143 3.27 13.38 5.64
CA SER A 143 4.05 12.66 6.65
C SER A 143 4.98 11.67 5.97
N LYS A 144 5.83 11.01 6.77
CA LYS A 144 6.75 9.95 6.30
C LYS A 144 6.04 8.69 5.80
N MET A 145 4.74 8.57 6.06
CA MET A 145 3.90 7.49 5.56
C MET A 145 2.71 8.08 4.81
N LEU A 146 2.55 7.67 3.55
CA LEU A 146 1.43 8.06 2.70
C LEU A 146 0.62 6.81 2.39
N ALA A 147 -0.68 6.89 2.57
CA ALA A 147 -1.63 5.87 2.14
C ALA A 147 -2.75 6.52 1.33
N VAL A 148 -3.23 5.80 0.31
CA VAL A 148 -4.37 6.23 -0.49
C VAL A 148 -5.65 5.93 0.29
N VAL A 149 -6.56 6.89 0.32
CA VAL A 149 -7.89 6.69 0.93
C VAL A 149 -8.68 5.70 0.09
N HIS A 150 -9.32 4.72 0.76
CA HIS A 150 -10.17 3.77 0.06
C HIS A 150 -11.41 4.50 -0.49
N PRO A 151 -11.82 4.25 -1.76
CA PRO A 151 -12.89 5.02 -2.40
C PRO A 151 -14.28 4.83 -1.76
N GLU A 152 -14.51 3.68 -1.11
CA GLU A 152 -15.82 3.31 -0.58
C GLU A 152 -15.82 3.13 0.95
N ARG A 153 -14.65 3.16 1.60
CA ARG A 153 -14.52 2.90 3.04
C ARG A 153 -13.52 3.86 3.65
N ASP A 154 -13.88 4.44 4.76
CA ASP A 154 -13.07 5.38 5.51
C ASP A 154 -12.51 4.78 6.83
N CYS A 155 -12.87 3.54 7.10
CA CYS A 155 -12.53 2.84 8.32
C CYS A 155 -11.90 1.47 8.07
N ILE A 156 -10.77 1.19 8.73
CA ILE A 156 -10.08 -0.10 8.66
C ILE A 156 -10.93 -1.26 9.22
N TYR A 157 -11.87 -0.97 10.11
CA TYR A 157 -12.76 -1.99 10.66
C TYR A 157 -13.81 -2.44 9.65
N ASP A 158 -14.33 -1.52 8.83
CA ASP A 158 -15.22 -1.85 7.73
C ASP A 158 -14.52 -2.72 6.70
N GLU A 159 -13.27 -2.40 6.38
CA GLU A 159 -12.43 -3.24 5.51
C GLU A 159 -12.21 -4.62 6.12
N ALA A 160 -11.93 -4.71 7.41
CA ALA A 160 -11.73 -5.99 8.10
C ALA A 160 -13.00 -6.86 8.06
N VAL A 161 -14.17 -6.28 8.29
CA VAL A 161 -15.46 -6.99 8.23
C VAL A 161 -15.73 -7.52 6.83
N MET A 162 -15.52 -6.70 5.80
CA MET A 162 -15.73 -7.10 4.41
C MET A 162 -14.72 -8.14 3.92
N SER A 163 -13.55 -8.20 4.55
CA SER A 163 -12.50 -9.17 4.24
C SER A 163 -12.64 -10.47 5.04
N MET A 164 -13.55 -10.55 6.00
CA MET A 164 -13.81 -11.80 6.71
C MET A 164 -14.47 -12.82 5.76
N PRO A 165 -13.98 -14.07 5.70
CA PRO A 165 -14.66 -15.09 4.94
C PRO A 165 -16.04 -15.31 5.56
N PHE A 166 -17.10 -15.13 4.77
CA PHE A 166 -18.44 -15.54 5.18
C PHE A 166 -18.39 -17.02 5.60
N PRO A 167 -18.97 -17.38 6.74
CA PRO A 167 -19.10 -18.78 7.10
C PRO A 167 -19.91 -19.48 5.98
N ARG A 168 -19.31 -20.45 5.33
CA ARG A 168 -19.97 -21.32 4.33
C ARG A 168 -20.89 -22.31 5.03
#